data_c26c8fb28824fcfefaec8a9bf26025c7
#
_entry.id   c26c8fb28824fcfefaec8a9bf26025c7
#
_cell.length_a   1.000
_cell.length_b   1.000
_cell.length_c   1.000
_cell.angle_alpha   90.00
_cell.angle_beta   90.00
_cell.angle_gamma   90.00
#
_symmetry.space_group_name_H-M   'P 1'
#
loop_
_entity.id
_entity.type
_entity.pdbx_description
1 polymer ?
#
loop_
_entity_poly.entity_id
_entity_poly.type
_entity_poly.pdbx_seq_one_letter_code
_entity_poly.pdbx_strand_id
1 'polypeptide(L)'
;MMTGKKSGLGRGLDALFPEKTVQSKPKTTVKTAKQTKTATPETKKSSQHENSNGERMMKLSMIEPNREQPRKKFDEDALQELADSIKQYGVLQPLLVSDKKDYYEIVAGERRWRAAKLAGLKEVPVVVRELSTQEIVEISLIENIQREDLNPVEEAMAYKRLIDEFHMKQDEIAERVSKSRTAVTNSMRLLKLDVRVQQMMVDEMISAGHARAILAIENPEKQYTTAMKVFDEKLSVRETEKLVKTVLTPQKRKDKVANPAEDAIYESLEEKMKGITGTRVFIHR
;
A
#
# COMPACT_ATOMS: atom_id res chain seq x y z
N MET A 1 -52.29 -25.95 -24.91
CA MET A 1 -52.35 -24.94 -23.85
C MET A 1 -51.02 -24.93 -23.09
N MET A 2 -50.17 -24.00 -23.40
CA MET A 2 -48.83 -23.86 -22.77
C MET A 2 -48.86 -22.62 -21.91
N THR A 3 -48.62 -22.75 -20.60
CA THR A 3 -48.49 -21.66 -19.63
C THR A 3 -47.01 -21.34 -19.40
N GLY A 4 -46.63 -20.15 -19.88
CA GLY A 4 -45.26 -19.64 -19.71
C GLY A 4 -44.99 -19.13 -18.28
N LYS A 5 -43.91 -19.55 -17.69
CA LYS A 5 -43.35 -19.02 -16.44
C LYS A 5 -42.67 -17.67 -16.69
N LYS A 6 -43.13 -16.61 -16.02
CA LYS A 6 -42.48 -15.31 -15.94
C LYS A 6 -41.38 -15.37 -14.87
N SER A 7 -40.13 -15.04 -15.26
CA SER A 7 -39.02 -14.87 -14.38
C SER A 7 -39.11 -13.53 -13.63
N GLY A 8 -39.06 -13.55 -12.33
CA GLY A 8 -39.06 -12.35 -11.47
C GLY A 8 -37.61 -11.90 -11.17
N LEU A 9 -37.13 -10.92 -11.91
CA LEU A 9 -35.96 -10.10 -11.54
C LEU A 9 -36.45 -8.64 -11.50
N GLY A 10 -36.56 -8.05 -10.32
CA GLY A 10 -36.93 -6.64 -10.21
C GLY A 10 -37.58 -6.22 -8.91
N ARG A 11 -37.05 -6.63 -7.75
CA ARG A 11 -37.51 -6.12 -6.44
C ARG A 11 -36.33 -5.92 -5.45
N GLY A 12 -35.37 -5.11 -5.83
CA GLY A 12 -34.21 -4.87 -4.98
C GLY A 12 -33.65 -3.45 -4.99
N LEU A 13 -34.16 -2.56 -5.82
CA LEU A 13 -33.60 -1.22 -6.01
C LEU A 13 -34.41 -0.07 -5.37
N ASP A 14 -35.65 -0.29 -4.95
CA ASP A 14 -36.51 0.77 -4.37
C ASP A 14 -36.21 1.06 -2.86
N ALA A 15 -35.33 0.30 -2.23
CA ALA A 15 -35.03 0.49 -0.82
C ALA A 15 -33.84 1.49 -0.55
N LEU A 16 -33.25 2.06 -1.58
CA LEU A 16 -32.04 2.90 -1.45
C LEU A 16 -32.27 4.42 -1.60
N PHE A 17 -33.50 4.87 -1.91
CA PHE A 17 -33.81 6.30 -2.00
C PHE A 17 -35.06 6.65 -1.22
N PRO A 18 -34.95 7.29 -0.03
CA PRO A 18 -36.14 7.84 0.63
C PRO A 18 -36.59 9.12 -0.08
N GLU A 19 -37.78 9.10 -0.66
CA GLU A 19 -38.46 10.28 -1.18
C GLU A 19 -38.78 11.30 -0.07
N LYS A 20 -38.29 12.53 -0.24
CA LYS A 20 -38.68 13.67 0.57
C LYS A 20 -40.03 14.19 0.09
N THR A 21 -41.04 13.96 0.91
CA THR A 21 -42.38 14.58 0.78
C THR A 21 -42.29 16.10 0.98
N VAL A 22 -42.77 16.79 -0.05
CA VAL A 22 -42.97 18.25 -0.04
C VAL A 22 -44.31 18.52 0.66
N GLN A 23 -44.31 19.27 1.75
CA GLN A 23 -45.53 19.89 2.30
C GLN A 23 -45.48 21.40 2.15
N SER A 24 -46.63 21.87 1.65
CA SER A 24 -46.99 23.20 1.23
C SER A 24 -47.15 24.21 2.36
N LYS A 25 -46.96 25.47 1.98
CA LYS A 25 -47.12 26.79 2.65
C LYS A 25 -48.38 26.97 3.51
N PRO A 26 -48.38 28.01 4.39
CA PRO A 26 -49.18 29.20 4.00
C PRO A 26 -48.46 30.56 4.19
N LYS A 27 -49.00 31.52 3.44
CA LYS A 27 -48.72 32.95 3.39
C LYS A 27 -49.21 33.68 4.64
N THR A 28 -48.52 34.79 5.03
CA THR A 28 -49.16 36.07 5.43
C THR A 28 -48.05 37.10 5.76
N THR A 29 -48.07 38.11 5.12
CA THR A 29 -48.34 39.59 5.14
C THR A 29 -47.19 40.48 5.53
N VAL A 30 -47.04 41.44 4.61
CA VAL A 30 -46.26 42.65 4.55
C VAL A 30 -46.48 43.58 5.75
N LYS A 31 -45.39 44.24 6.25
CA LYS A 31 -45.46 45.65 6.72
C LYS A 31 -44.09 46.33 6.49
N THR A 32 -44.20 47.44 5.75
CA THR A 32 -43.22 48.45 5.38
C THR A 32 -42.94 49.40 6.56
N ALA A 33 -41.70 49.81 6.79
CA ALA A 33 -41.33 51.18 7.24
C ALA A 33 -39.80 51.42 7.14
N LYS A 34 -39.47 52.29 6.18
CA LYS A 34 -38.68 53.55 6.16
C LYS A 34 -37.30 53.59 6.86
N GLN A 35 -36.30 53.70 6.00
CA GLN A 35 -35.20 54.67 5.89
C GLN A 35 -34.69 55.41 7.15
N THR A 36 -33.36 55.28 7.40
CA THR A 36 -32.49 56.48 7.53
C THR A 36 -31.05 56.16 7.12
N LYS A 37 -30.48 57.05 6.32
CA LYS A 37 -29.08 57.03 5.83
C LYS A 37 -28.16 57.55 6.93
N THR A 38 -26.94 56.94 7.04
CA THR A 38 -25.72 57.75 7.29
C THR A 38 -24.50 56.96 6.76
N ALA A 39 -23.56 57.69 6.18
CA ALA A 39 -22.47 57.27 5.32
C ALA A 39 -21.18 56.91 6.09
N THR A 40 -20.47 55.91 5.58
CA THR A 40 -19.03 55.69 5.32
C THR A 40 -18.00 55.89 6.47
N PRO A 41 -16.87 55.13 6.55
CA PRO A 41 -16.03 54.78 5.41
C PRO A 41 -15.55 53.31 5.31
N GLU A 42 -15.13 53.02 4.11
CA GLU A 42 -14.57 51.77 3.59
C GLU A 42 -13.36 51.26 4.37
N THR A 43 -13.41 50.00 4.74
CA THR A 43 -12.21 49.17 4.90
C THR A 43 -12.41 47.97 4.01
N LYS A 44 -11.66 47.87 2.89
CA LYS A 44 -11.63 46.76 1.97
C LYS A 44 -11.16 45.51 2.70
N LYS A 45 -12.08 44.66 3.19
CA LYS A 45 -11.82 43.26 3.47
C LYS A 45 -12.13 42.49 2.19
N SER A 46 -11.07 41.95 1.58
CA SER A 46 -11.17 40.99 0.49
C SER A 46 -12.12 39.87 0.92
N SER A 47 -13.23 39.74 0.21
CA SER A 47 -14.18 38.64 0.36
C SER A 47 -13.50 37.33 0.01
N GLN A 48 -13.03 36.59 1.01
CA GLN A 48 -12.66 35.21 0.87
C GLN A 48 -13.96 34.43 0.77
N HIS A 49 -14.21 33.83 -0.41
CA HIS A 49 -15.26 32.83 -0.58
C HIS A 49 -14.83 31.57 0.18
N GLU A 50 -15.31 31.43 1.42
CA GLU A 50 -15.23 30.19 2.16
C GLU A 50 -16.35 29.26 1.67
N ASN A 51 -15.98 28.21 0.95
CA ASN A 51 -16.88 27.11 0.68
C ASN A 51 -16.99 26.23 1.94
N SER A 52 -18.13 25.57 2.13
CA SER A 52 -18.56 24.81 3.31
C SER A 52 -17.62 23.67 3.76
N ASN A 53 -16.48 23.45 3.08
CA ASN A 53 -15.49 22.41 3.37
C ASN A 53 -14.11 22.96 3.83
N GLY A 54 -14.00 24.24 4.21
CA GLY A 54 -12.73 24.86 4.58
C GLY A 54 -11.79 25.11 3.39
N GLU A 55 -12.30 25.04 2.17
CA GLU A 55 -11.57 25.35 0.95
C GLU A 55 -11.49 26.87 0.75
N ARG A 56 -10.29 27.37 0.42
CA ARG A 56 -10.04 28.78 0.16
C ARG A 56 -9.29 28.93 -1.15
N MET A 57 -9.62 29.95 -1.95
CA MET A 57 -8.81 30.35 -3.09
C MET A 57 -7.57 31.10 -2.61
N MET A 58 -6.40 30.65 -3.03
CA MET A 58 -5.12 31.22 -2.61
C MET A 58 -4.22 31.52 -3.80
N LYS A 59 -3.50 32.66 -3.74
CA LYS A 59 -2.55 33.02 -4.78
C LYS A 59 -1.38 32.01 -4.81
N LEU A 60 -1.03 31.57 -6.01
CA LEU A 60 0.09 30.64 -6.22
C LEU A 60 1.43 31.19 -5.72
N SER A 61 1.58 32.52 -5.69
CA SER A 61 2.80 33.20 -5.20
C SER A 61 3.01 33.09 -3.69
N MET A 62 1.96 32.72 -2.92
CA MET A 62 2.05 32.54 -1.48
C MET A 62 2.28 31.07 -1.08
N ILE A 63 2.32 30.17 -2.07
CA ILE A 63 2.45 28.72 -1.86
C ILE A 63 3.84 28.28 -2.30
N GLU A 64 4.60 27.67 -1.39
CA GLU A 64 5.93 27.13 -1.65
C GLU A 64 5.93 25.59 -1.53
N PRO A 65 6.73 24.91 -2.38
CA PRO A 65 6.91 23.46 -2.27
C PRO A 65 7.75 23.13 -1.03
N ASN A 66 7.46 22.01 -0.42
CA ASN A 66 8.27 21.48 0.68
C ASN A 66 9.64 21.07 0.15
N ARG A 67 10.73 21.59 0.76
CA ARG A 67 12.13 21.31 0.37
C ARG A 67 12.59 19.89 0.68
N GLU A 68 11.91 19.21 1.61
CA GLU A 68 12.22 17.85 2.04
C GLU A 68 11.48 16.76 1.23
N GLN A 69 10.74 17.13 0.21
CA GLN A 69 10.01 16.17 -0.65
C GLN A 69 10.97 15.21 -1.35
N PRO A 70 10.75 13.88 -1.24
CA PRO A 70 11.64 12.87 -1.81
C PRO A 70 11.59 12.82 -3.35
N ARG A 71 10.49 13.26 -3.96
CA ARG A 71 10.29 13.19 -5.41
C ARG A 71 10.88 14.41 -6.12
N LYS A 72 12.12 14.27 -6.62
CA LYS A 72 12.83 15.33 -7.39
C LYS A 72 12.62 15.24 -8.91
N LYS A 73 12.27 14.06 -9.43
CA LYS A 73 12.04 13.84 -10.88
C LYS A 73 10.56 13.75 -11.16
N PHE A 74 10.05 14.61 -12.01
CA PHE A 74 8.69 14.58 -12.54
C PHE A 74 8.80 14.32 -14.04
N ASP A 75 7.94 13.47 -14.54
CA ASP A 75 7.75 13.27 -15.96
C ASP A 75 7.15 14.56 -16.54
N GLU A 76 7.89 15.20 -17.45
CA GLU A 76 7.51 16.49 -18.03
C GLU A 76 6.28 16.35 -18.93
N ASP A 77 6.15 15.26 -19.67
CA ASP A 77 5.01 15.00 -20.56
C ASP A 77 3.73 14.84 -19.75
N ALA A 78 3.76 13.99 -18.71
CA ALA A 78 2.65 13.80 -17.80
C ALA A 78 2.30 15.06 -16.96
N LEU A 79 3.25 15.97 -16.76
CA LEU A 79 3.01 17.25 -16.10
C LEU A 79 2.34 18.23 -17.07
N GLN A 80 2.73 18.22 -18.35
CA GLN A 80 2.12 19.06 -19.39
C GLN A 80 0.67 18.66 -19.66
N GLU A 81 0.38 17.35 -19.77
CA GLU A 81 -1.01 16.87 -19.90
C GLU A 81 -1.90 17.34 -18.73
N LEU A 82 -1.36 17.26 -17.50
CA LEU A 82 -2.07 17.76 -16.33
C LEU A 82 -2.26 19.28 -16.38
N ALA A 83 -1.27 20.04 -16.88
CA ALA A 83 -1.39 21.50 -17.02
C ALA A 83 -2.45 21.88 -18.04
N ASP A 84 -2.56 21.17 -19.15
CA ASP A 84 -3.60 21.42 -20.16
C ASP A 84 -5.00 21.08 -19.62
N SER A 85 -5.14 20.01 -18.85
CA SER A 85 -6.38 19.69 -18.15
C SER A 85 -6.76 20.77 -17.13
N ILE A 86 -5.79 21.24 -16.33
CA ILE A 86 -6.00 22.30 -15.34
C ILE A 86 -6.35 23.65 -16.01
N LYS A 87 -5.79 23.93 -17.19
CA LYS A 87 -6.11 25.13 -17.96
C LYS A 87 -7.57 25.11 -18.44
N GLN A 88 -8.11 23.94 -18.74
CA GLN A 88 -9.48 23.78 -19.24
C GLN A 88 -10.51 23.72 -18.11
N TYR A 89 -10.25 22.99 -17.05
CA TYR A 89 -11.23 22.68 -15.99
C TYR A 89 -10.89 23.32 -14.64
N GLY A 90 -9.73 23.97 -14.51
CA GLY A 90 -9.23 24.41 -13.22
C GLY A 90 -8.67 23.27 -12.36
N VAL A 91 -8.27 23.58 -11.13
CA VAL A 91 -7.84 22.60 -10.15
C VAL A 91 -9.07 22.06 -9.42
N LEU A 92 -9.54 20.86 -9.82
CA LEU A 92 -10.74 20.24 -9.25
C LEU A 92 -10.54 19.75 -7.81
N GLN A 93 -9.36 19.22 -7.49
CA GLN A 93 -9.02 18.74 -6.16
C GLN A 93 -8.10 19.73 -5.46
N PRO A 94 -8.49 20.32 -4.32
CA PRO A 94 -7.70 21.35 -3.65
C PRO A 94 -6.33 20.84 -3.20
N LEU A 95 -5.38 21.75 -3.07
CA LEU A 95 -4.07 21.49 -2.48
C LEU A 95 -4.20 21.47 -0.96
N LEU A 96 -3.45 20.61 -0.29
CA LEU A 96 -3.31 20.66 1.15
C LEU A 96 -2.06 21.46 1.50
N VAL A 97 -2.23 22.53 2.26
CA VAL A 97 -1.15 23.42 2.67
C VAL A 97 -1.13 23.63 4.17
N SER A 98 0.07 23.82 4.71
CA SER A 98 0.31 24.20 6.12
C SER A 98 0.70 25.66 6.21
N ASP A 99 0.15 26.38 7.18
CA ASP A 99 0.48 27.78 7.44
C ASP A 99 1.84 27.87 8.16
N LYS A 100 2.77 28.66 7.58
CA LYS A 100 4.12 28.93 8.13
C LYS A 100 4.31 30.42 8.48
N LYS A 101 3.20 31.16 8.71
CA LYS A 101 3.13 32.60 9.02
C LYS A 101 3.42 33.50 7.82
N ASP A 102 4.54 33.33 7.12
CA ASP A 102 4.95 34.17 6.00
C ASP A 102 4.56 33.58 4.64
N TYR A 103 4.40 32.26 4.56
CA TYR A 103 4.04 31.50 3.36
C TYR A 103 3.26 30.25 3.71
N TYR A 104 2.68 29.61 2.70
CA TYR A 104 1.98 28.33 2.86
C TYR A 104 2.82 27.22 2.22
N GLU A 105 3.17 26.23 3.01
CA GLU A 105 3.95 25.07 2.56
C GLU A 105 3.05 23.96 2.05
N ILE A 106 3.34 23.40 0.87
CA ILE A 106 2.58 22.29 0.29
C ILE A 106 2.85 21.02 1.08
N VAL A 107 1.79 20.45 1.65
CA VAL A 107 1.79 19.14 2.30
C VAL A 107 1.49 18.04 1.28
N ALA A 108 0.45 18.24 0.44
CA ALA A 108 0.08 17.33 -0.63
C ALA A 108 -0.44 18.07 -1.86
N GLY A 109 -0.14 17.51 -3.04
CA GLY A 109 -0.59 18.08 -4.33
C GLY A 109 0.47 18.84 -5.10
N GLU A 110 1.76 18.61 -4.91
CA GLU A 110 2.83 19.34 -5.61
C GLU A 110 2.74 19.25 -7.14
N ARG A 111 2.35 18.10 -7.72
CA ARG A 111 2.12 17.98 -9.17
C ARG A 111 1.06 18.96 -9.66
N ARG A 112 -0.05 19.10 -8.92
CA ARG A 112 -1.14 20.04 -9.23
C ARG A 112 -0.66 21.49 -9.14
N TRP A 113 0.14 21.83 -8.14
CA TRP A 113 0.73 23.15 -8.01
C TRP A 113 1.66 23.50 -9.18
N ARG A 114 2.56 22.56 -9.56
CA ARG A 114 3.45 22.75 -10.72
C ARG A 114 2.68 22.88 -12.02
N ALA A 115 1.69 22.01 -12.24
CA ALA A 115 0.84 22.07 -13.41
C ALA A 115 -0.01 23.34 -13.46
N ALA A 116 -0.55 23.81 -12.34
CA ALA A 116 -1.26 25.10 -12.24
C ALA A 116 -0.36 26.29 -12.57
N LYS A 117 0.92 26.23 -12.16
CA LYS A 117 1.93 27.25 -12.51
C LYS A 117 2.23 27.24 -14.01
N LEU A 118 2.37 26.06 -14.63
CA LEU A 118 2.55 25.92 -16.09
C LEU A 118 1.30 26.36 -16.86
N ALA A 119 0.09 26.08 -16.34
CA ALA A 119 -1.17 26.53 -16.91
C ALA A 119 -1.39 28.06 -16.77
N GLY A 120 -0.54 28.77 -16.02
CA GLY A 120 -0.62 30.23 -15.83
C GLY A 120 -1.75 30.67 -14.89
N LEU A 121 -2.26 29.83 -14.03
CA LEU A 121 -3.27 30.18 -13.03
C LEU A 121 -2.66 31.13 -11.99
N LYS A 122 -3.45 32.11 -11.55
CA LYS A 122 -3.06 33.07 -10.50
C LYS A 122 -3.43 32.55 -9.10
N GLU A 123 -4.52 31.81 -9.00
CA GLU A 123 -5.09 31.34 -7.75
C GLU A 123 -5.50 29.84 -7.89
N VAL A 124 -5.41 29.10 -6.80
CA VAL A 124 -5.78 27.68 -6.73
C VAL A 124 -6.59 27.42 -5.46
N PRO A 125 -7.50 26.44 -5.48
CA PRO A 125 -8.19 26.02 -4.28
C PRO A 125 -7.23 25.30 -3.33
N VAL A 126 -7.24 25.67 -2.06
CA VAL A 126 -6.41 25.10 -1.01
C VAL A 126 -7.25 24.76 0.23
N VAL A 127 -6.84 23.74 0.95
CA VAL A 127 -7.29 23.46 2.31
C VAL A 127 -6.11 23.76 3.23
N VAL A 128 -6.29 24.77 4.10
CA VAL A 128 -5.26 25.14 5.09
C VAL A 128 -5.46 24.30 6.35
N ARG A 129 -4.40 23.65 6.79
CA ARG A 129 -4.36 22.97 8.09
C ARG A 129 -3.12 23.39 8.86
N GLU A 130 -3.31 23.69 10.13
CA GLU A 130 -2.20 23.85 11.06
C GLU A 130 -1.71 22.43 11.42
N LEU A 131 -0.61 22.03 10.80
CA LEU A 131 -0.01 20.72 11.00
C LEU A 131 1.39 20.91 11.60
N SER A 132 1.72 20.12 12.58
CA SER A 132 3.10 20.00 13.06
C SER A 132 3.98 19.42 11.96
N THR A 133 5.29 19.66 12.04
CA THR A 133 6.26 19.06 11.08
C THR A 133 6.13 17.54 11.05
N GLN A 134 5.86 16.93 12.20
CA GLN A 134 5.68 15.48 12.32
C GLN A 134 4.44 14.99 11.56
N GLU A 135 3.29 15.67 11.72
CA GLU A 135 2.06 15.33 10.99
C GLU A 135 2.20 15.52 9.47
N ILE A 136 2.94 16.53 9.04
CA ILE A 136 3.23 16.76 7.61
C ILE A 136 3.99 15.56 7.03
N VAL A 137 5.04 15.08 7.70
CA VAL A 137 5.82 13.92 7.26
C VAL A 137 4.98 12.65 7.28
N GLU A 138 4.16 12.46 8.32
CA GLU A 138 3.22 11.33 8.43
C GLU A 138 2.24 11.28 7.25
N ILE A 139 1.56 12.40 6.96
CA ILE A 139 0.59 12.49 5.84
C ILE A 139 1.29 12.23 4.51
N SER A 140 2.47 12.81 4.30
CA SER A 140 3.26 12.61 3.09
C SER A 140 3.69 11.15 2.91
N LEU A 141 4.06 10.47 4.00
CA LEU A 141 4.43 9.06 3.98
C LEU A 141 3.23 8.16 3.66
N ILE A 142 2.06 8.45 4.24
CA ILE A 142 0.82 7.71 3.96
C ILE A 142 0.39 7.91 2.50
N GLU A 143 0.44 9.16 1.98
CA GLU A 143 0.15 9.44 0.57
C GLU A 143 1.08 8.65 -0.36
N ASN A 144 2.38 8.61 -0.04
CA ASN A 144 3.34 7.86 -0.83
C ASN A 144 3.07 6.34 -0.80
N ILE A 145 2.62 5.79 0.34
CA ILE A 145 2.24 4.36 0.44
C ILE A 145 1.00 4.01 -0.41
N GLN A 146 0.09 4.97 -0.61
CA GLN A 146 -1.12 4.75 -1.42
C GLN A 146 -0.86 4.74 -2.93
N ARG A 147 0.38 4.93 -3.36
CA ARG A 147 0.75 4.85 -4.78
C ARG A 147 0.73 3.40 -5.26
N GLU A 148 0.31 3.21 -6.50
CA GLU A 148 0.20 1.87 -7.12
C GLU A 148 1.55 1.28 -7.53
N ASP A 149 2.59 2.11 -7.62
CA ASP A 149 3.92 1.76 -8.15
C ASP A 149 4.97 1.41 -7.07
N LEU A 150 4.57 1.22 -5.80
CA LEU A 150 5.50 0.81 -4.75
C LEU A 150 5.86 -0.68 -4.85
N ASN A 151 7.15 -0.97 -4.72
CA ASN A 151 7.56 -2.36 -4.55
C ASN A 151 7.25 -2.89 -3.12
N PRO A 152 7.11 -4.22 -2.94
CA PRO A 152 6.72 -4.79 -1.65
C PRO A 152 7.70 -4.51 -0.50
N VAL A 153 8.98 -4.28 -0.80
CA VAL A 153 10.01 -3.97 0.21
C VAL A 153 9.91 -2.51 0.65
N GLU A 154 9.72 -1.60 -0.31
CA GLU A 154 9.49 -0.17 -0.01
C GLU A 154 8.22 0.03 0.82
N GLU A 155 7.13 -0.65 0.47
CA GLU A 155 5.89 -0.64 1.22
C GLU A 155 6.11 -1.10 2.67
N ALA A 156 6.84 -2.21 2.85
CA ALA A 156 7.15 -2.75 4.16
C ALA A 156 8.03 -1.79 4.99
N MET A 157 9.03 -1.15 4.37
CA MET A 157 9.87 -0.14 5.00
C MET A 157 9.07 1.09 5.44
N ALA A 158 8.15 1.55 4.61
CA ALA A 158 7.28 2.67 4.93
C ALA A 158 6.37 2.36 6.14
N TYR A 159 5.79 1.15 6.21
CA TYR A 159 5.03 0.74 7.40
C TYR A 159 5.90 0.67 8.66
N LYS A 160 7.09 0.14 8.53
CA LYS A 160 8.03 0.09 9.65
C LYS A 160 8.35 1.50 10.15
N ARG A 161 8.59 2.44 9.23
CA ARG A 161 8.86 3.84 9.55
C ARG A 161 7.68 4.50 10.29
N LEU A 162 6.43 4.23 9.88
CA LEU A 162 5.23 4.71 10.59
C LEU A 162 5.15 4.21 12.03
N ILE A 163 5.62 2.99 12.31
CA ILE A 163 5.65 2.45 13.67
C ILE A 163 6.80 3.06 14.47
N ASP A 164 8.01 3.07 13.90
CA ASP A 164 9.23 3.43 14.63
C ASP A 164 9.29 4.94 14.92
N GLU A 165 8.92 5.80 13.94
CA GLU A 165 9.01 7.26 14.06
C GLU A 165 7.72 7.92 14.60
N PHE A 166 6.56 7.36 14.24
CA PHE A 166 5.25 7.96 14.58
C PHE A 166 4.47 7.17 15.63
N HIS A 167 5.04 6.06 16.14
CA HIS A 167 4.47 5.20 17.17
C HIS A 167 3.04 4.70 16.87
N MET A 168 2.70 4.60 15.57
CA MET A 168 1.39 4.15 15.13
C MET A 168 1.23 2.65 15.35
N LYS A 169 0.01 2.24 15.70
CA LYS A 169 -0.36 0.82 15.75
C LYS A 169 -0.65 0.28 14.36
N GLN A 170 -0.42 -1.03 14.16
CA GLN A 170 -0.68 -1.67 12.87
C GLN A 170 -2.14 -1.56 12.41
N ASP A 171 -3.09 -1.48 13.35
CA ASP A 171 -4.51 -1.27 13.04
C ASP A 171 -4.76 0.13 12.50
N GLU A 172 -4.15 1.15 13.08
CA GLU A 172 -4.25 2.55 12.64
C GLU A 172 -3.62 2.75 11.25
N ILE A 173 -2.47 2.11 11.01
CA ILE A 173 -1.84 2.12 9.69
C ILE A 173 -2.77 1.47 8.66
N ALA A 174 -3.32 0.30 8.96
CA ALA A 174 -4.20 -0.44 8.08
C ALA A 174 -5.44 0.38 7.66
N GLU A 175 -6.07 1.07 8.62
CA GLU A 175 -7.19 1.96 8.39
C GLU A 175 -6.82 3.13 7.47
N ARG A 176 -5.69 3.82 7.76
CA ARG A 176 -5.25 4.98 6.98
C ARG A 176 -4.82 4.66 5.55
N VAL A 177 -4.25 3.46 5.32
CA VAL A 177 -3.85 3.03 3.98
C VAL A 177 -4.93 2.20 3.28
N SER A 178 -6.12 2.05 3.88
CA SER A 178 -7.24 1.27 3.34
C SER A 178 -6.87 -0.18 3.03
N LYS A 179 -6.02 -0.80 3.86
CA LYS A 179 -5.63 -2.21 3.77
C LYS A 179 -6.02 -2.97 5.04
N SER A 180 -6.02 -4.29 4.97
CA SER A 180 -6.26 -5.08 6.18
C SER A 180 -5.02 -5.09 7.09
N ARG A 181 -5.21 -5.17 8.43
CA ARG A 181 -4.11 -5.36 9.39
C ARG A 181 -3.22 -6.55 9.01
N THR A 182 -3.83 -7.62 8.52
CA THR A 182 -3.10 -8.83 8.07
C THR A 182 -2.19 -8.53 6.90
N ALA A 183 -2.62 -7.66 5.95
CA ALA A 183 -1.79 -7.24 4.82
C ALA A 183 -0.58 -6.45 5.32
N VAL A 184 -0.77 -5.45 6.19
CA VAL A 184 0.31 -4.65 6.81
C VAL A 184 1.30 -5.54 7.56
N THR A 185 0.80 -6.46 8.41
CA THR A 185 1.64 -7.41 9.14
C THR A 185 2.46 -8.31 8.20
N ASN A 186 1.83 -8.82 7.13
CA ASN A 186 2.51 -9.69 6.16
C ASN A 186 3.56 -8.93 5.36
N SER A 187 3.29 -7.68 4.96
CA SER A 187 4.26 -6.82 4.28
C SER A 187 5.47 -6.58 5.18
N MET A 188 5.28 -6.17 6.43
CA MET A 188 6.37 -5.95 7.38
C MET A 188 7.23 -7.19 7.67
N ARG A 189 6.63 -8.38 7.63
CA ARG A 189 7.39 -9.64 7.81
C ARG A 189 8.40 -9.87 6.71
N LEU A 190 8.21 -9.32 5.50
CA LEU A 190 9.16 -9.44 4.39
C LEU A 190 10.52 -8.82 4.72
N LEU A 191 10.59 -7.83 5.59
CA LEU A 191 11.84 -7.24 6.07
C LEU A 191 12.72 -8.18 6.91
N LYS A 192 12.18 -9.34 7.33
CA LYS A 192 12.94 -10.38 8.05
C LYS A 192 13.67 -11.35 7.12
N LEU A 193 13.44 -11.24 5.82
CA LEU A 193 14.13 -12.05 4.81
C LEU A 193 15.58 -11.58 4.66
N ASP A 194 16.43 -12.47 4.16
CA ASP A 194 17.76 -12.12 3.70
C ASP A 194 17.71 -11.00 2.66
N VAL A 195 18.66 -10.07 2.71
CA VAL A 195 18.70 -8.88 1.81
C VAL A 195 18.72 -9.30 0.34
N ARG A 196 19.41 -10.39 -0.01
CA ARG A 196 19.45 -10.91 -1.38
C ARG A 196 18.06 -11.37 -1.86
N VAL A 197 17.27 -11.98 -0.95
CA VAL A 197 15.89 -12.39 -1.27
C VAL A 197 14.97 -11.17 -1.37
N GLN A 198 15.17 -10.14 -0.55
CA GLN A 198 14.46 -8.86 -0.71
C GLN A 198 14.78 -8.21 -2.06
N GLN A 199 16.06 -8.24 -2.49
CA GLN A 199 16.45 -7.71 -3.80
C GLN A 199 15.77 -8.49 -4.95
N MET A 200 15.70 -9.82 -4.85
CA MET A 200 14.98 -10.63 -5.84
C MET A 200 13.49 -10.26 -5.97
N MET A 201 12.86 -9.78 -4.88
CA MET A 201 11.49 -9.24 -4.96
C MET A 201 11.43 -7.87 -5.63
N VAL A 202 12.41 -7.00 -5.37
CA VAL A 202 12.52 -5.67 -6.03
C VAL A 202 12.74 -5.84 -7.53
N ASP A 203 13.54 -6.84 -7.93
CA ASP A 203 13.83 -7.18 -9.33
C ASP A 203 12.72 -8.03 -9.98
N GLU A 204 11.57 -8.21 -9.29
CA GLU A 204 10.42 -8.99 -9.75
C GLU A 204 10.72 -10.46 -10.09
N MET A 205 11.88 -10.99 -9.67
CA MET A 205 12.27 -12.39 -9.88
C MET A 205 11.35 -13.36 -9.11
N ILE A 206 10.89 -12.95 -7.93
CA ILE A 206 9.95 -13.71 -7.09
C ILE A 206 8.83 -12.80 -6.56
N SER A 207 7.63 -13.34 -6.43
CA SER A 207 6.50 -12.59 -5.89
C SER A 207 6.50 -12.53 -4.35
N ALA A 208 5.78 -11.58 -3.77
CA ALA A 208 5.57 -11.50 -2.33
C ALA A 208 4.93 -12.77 -1.73
N GLY A 209 4.20 -13.57 -2.55
CA GLY A 209 3.66 -14.87 -2.16
C GLY A 209 4.76 -15.91 -1.92
N HIS A 210 5.73 -16.01 -2.85
CA HIS A 210 6.90 -16.88 -2.70
C HIS A 210 7.75 -16.47 -1.49
N ALA A 211 8.02 -15.19 -1.36
CA ALA A 211 8.78 -14.62 -0.25
C ALA A 211 8.15 -14.95 1.12
N ARG A 212 6.81 -14.87 1.25
CA ARG A 212 6.09 -15.26 2.48
C ARG A 212 6.25 -16.75 2.82
N ALA A 213 6.28 -17.63 1.83
CA ALA A 213 6.53 -19.05 2.06
C ALA A 213 7.97 -19.27 2.56
N ILE A 214 8.96 -18.60 1.96
CA ILE A 214 10.39 -18.69 2.29
C ILE A 214 10.68 -18.16 3.71
N LEU A 215 9.90 -17.22 4.23
CA LEU A 215 10.03 -16.68 5.59
C LEU A 215 9.99 -17.75 6.70
N ALA A 216 9.46 -18.94 6.44
CA ALA A 216 9.47 -20.03 7.40
C ALA A 216 10.87 -20.63 7.62
N ILE A 217 11.81 -20.34 6.73
CA ILE A 217 13.20 -20.80 6.82
C ILE A 217 13.98 -19.77 7.64
N GLU A 218 14.55 -20.17 8.79
CA GLU A 218 15.31 -19.26 9.65
C GLU A 218 16.71 -18.94 9.11
N ASN A 219 17.33 -19.90 8.40
CA ASN A 219 18.70 -19.76 7.91
C ASN A 219 18.74 -18.90 6.63
N PRO A 220 19.46 -17.75 6.64
CA PRO A 220 19.54 -16.82 5.50
C PRO A 220 20.07 -17.46 4.20
N GLU A 221 21.10 -18.33 4.29
CA GLU A 221 21.65 -19.01 3.11
C GLU A 221 20.64 -19.98 2.51
N LYS A 222 19.87 -20.70 3.36
CA LYS A 222 18.80 -21.57 2.87
C LYS A 222 17.65 -20.77 2.29
N GLN A 223 17.33 -19.58 2.82
CA GLN A 223 16.35 -18.69 2.22
C GLN A 223 16.75 -18.34 0.79
N TYR A 224 18.00 -17.87 0.62
CA TYR A 224 18.52 -17.47 -0.68
C TYR A 224 18.57 -18.63 -1.69
N THR A 225 19.14 -19.79 -1.29
CA THR A 225 19.20 -20.95 -2.18
C THR A 225 17.82 -21.47 -2.55
N THR A 226 16.85 -21.41 -1.63
CA THR A 226 15.45 -21.76 -1.92
C THR A 226 14.81 -20.75 -2.87
N ALA A 227 15.06 -19.45 -2.68
CA ALA A 227 14.56 -18.40 -3.56
C ALA A 227 15.11 -18.53 -4.99
N MET A 228 16.41 -18.81 -5.15
CA MET A 228 17.02 -19.09 -6.44
C MET A 228 16.37 -20.30 -7.13
N LYS A 229 16.17 -21.38 -6.39
CA LYS A 229 15.49 -22.58 -6.92
C LYS A 229 14.06 -22.29 -7.36
N VAL A 230 13.32 -21.47 -6.61
CA VAL A 230 11.95 -21.02 -6.98
C VAL A 230 11.97 -20.25 -8.30
N PHE A 231 12.95 -19.39 -8.48
CA PHE A 231 13.13 -18.61 -9.70
C PHE A 231 13.51 -19.48 -10.89
N ASP A 232 14.54 -20.34 -10.76
CA ASP A 232 15.07 -21.18 -11.82
C ASP A 232 14.05 -22.20 -12.33
N GLU A 233 13.32 -22.85 -11.40
CA GLU A 233 12.30 -23.87 -11.70
C GLU A 233 10.91 -23.24 -11.99
N LYS A 234 10.77 -21.91 -11.90
CA LYS A 234 9.49 -21.17 -12.05
C LYS A 234 8.35 -21.75 -11.25
N LEU A 235 8.64 -22.11 -9.98
CA LEU A 235 7.68 -22.75 -9.11
C LEU A 235 6.51 -21.80 -8.76
N SER A 236 5.32 -22.36 -8.65
CA SER A 236 4.17 -21.64 -8.11
C SER A 236 4.30 -21.45 -6.59
N VAL A 237 3.52 -20.54 -6.00
CA VAL A 237 3.50 -20.31 -4.54
C VAL A 237 3.21 -21.61 -3.76
N ARG A 238 2.28 -22.44 -4.25
CA ARG A 238 1.94 -23.73 -3.61
C ARG A 238 3.08 -24.75 -3.67
N GLU A 239 3.82 -24.79 -4.75
CA GLU A 239 5.01 -25.64 -4.89
C GLU A 239 6.14 -25.14 -4.01
N THR A 240 6.33 -23.83 -3.91
CA THR A 240 7.27 -23.19 -2.98
C THR A 240 6.94 -23.56 -1.53
N GLU A 241 5.69 -23.53 -1.12
CA GLU A 241 5.29 -23.98 0.22
C GLU A 241 5.63 -25.45 0.48
N LYS A 242 5.45 -26.34 -0.51
CA LYS A 242 5.84 -27.75 -0.42
C LYS A 242 7.36 -27.89 -0.32
N LEU A 243 8.11 -27.16 -1.14
CA LEU A 243 9.57 -27.14 -1.11
C LEU A 243 10.09 -26.70 0.26
N VAL A 244 9.55 -25.59 0.80
CA VAL A 244 9.91 -25.09 2.12
C VAL A 244 9.62 -26.12 3.21
N LYS A 245 8.48 -26.80 3.18
CA LYS A 245 8.17 -27.91 4.11
C LYS A 245 9.22 -29.01 4.03
N THR A 246 9.66 -29.37 2.82
CA THR A 246 10.71 -30.39 2.63
C THR A 246 12.06 -29.92 3.19
N VAL A 247 12.40 -28.65 3.01
CA VAL A 247 13.66 -28.04 3.54
C VAL A 247 13.65 -27.98 5.07
N LEU A 248 12.49 -27.73 5.68
CA LEU A 248 12.31 -27.66 7.13
C LEU A 248 12.22 -29.04 7.79
N THR A 249 11.71 -30.04 7.06
CA THR A 249 11.65 -31.39 7.58
C THR A 249 13.08 -31.95 7.62
N PRO A 250 13.63 -32.31 8.80
CA PRO A 250 14.92 -32.98 8.85
C PRO A 250 14.82 -34.21 7.94
N GLN A 251 15.66 -34.26 6.90
CA GLN A 251 15.80 -35.51 6.14
C GLN A 251 16.15 -36.59 7.16
N LYS A 252 15.17 -37.42 7.56
CA LYS A 252 15.51 -38.73 8.01
C LYS A 252 16.44 -39.26 6.93
N ARG A 253 17.74 -39.44 7.28
CA ARG A 253 18.63 -40.23 6.42
C ARG A 253 17.78 -41.39 5.96
N LYS A 254 17.53 -41.49 4.65
CA LYS A 254 16.99 -42.70 4.09
C LYS A 254 18.07 -43.71 4.47
N ASP A 255 17.82 -44.49 5.54
CA ASP A 255 18.57 -45.67 5.76
C ASP A 255 18.60 -46.33 4.38
N LYS A 256 19.81 -46.58 3.89
CA LYS A 256 20.03 -47.23 2.60
C LYS A 256 19.00 -48.36 2.54
N VAL A 257 18.13 -48.30 1.53
CA VAL A 257 17.20 -49.42 1.30
C VAL A 257 18.06 -50.65 1.31
N ALA A 258 17.96 -51.45 2.37
CA ALA A 258 18.68 -52.69 2.49
C ALA A 258 18.33 -53.47 1.23
N ASN A 259 19.33 -53.68 0.38
CA ASN A 259 19.15 -54.43 -0.84
C ASN A 259 19.15 -55.91 -0.39
N PRO A 260 17.99 -56.62 -0.40
CA PRO A 260 17.90 -57.95 0.18
C PRO A 260 18.93 -58.92 -0.42
N ALA A 261 19.36 -58.67 -1.66
CA ALA A 261 20.39 -59.46 -2.34
C ALA A 261 21.79 -59.17 -1.77
N GLU A 262 22.12 -57.91 -1.41
CA GLU A 262 23.38 -57.57 -0.78
C GLU A 262 23.43 -58.06 0.67
N ASP A 263 22.31 -57.98 1.40
CA ASP A 263 22.19 -58.50 2.76
C ASP A 263 22.44 -60.00 2.83
N ALA A 264 21.87 -60.80 1.91
CA ALA A 264 22.11 -62.21 1.82
C ALA A 264 23.57 -62.58 1.49
N ILE A 265 24.26 -61.74 0.67
CA ILE A 265 25.69 -61.92 0.39
C ILE A 265 26.55 -61.65 1.62
N TYR A 266 26.26 -60.60 2.37
CA TYR A 266 26.99 -60.28 3.60
C TYR A 266 26.77 -61.32 4.68
N GLU A 267 25.54 -61.84 4.88
CA GLU A 267 25.26 -62.91 5.80
C GLU A 267 26.02 -64.21 5.42
N SER A 268 26.07 -64.55 4.13
CA SER A 268 26.82 -65.73 3.68
C SER A 268 28.34 -65.59 3.88
N LEU A 269 28.88 -64.37 3.75
CA LEU A 269 30.27 -64.03 4.02
C LEU A 269 30.58 -64.09 5.53
N GLU A 270 29.72 -63.57 6.38
CA GLU A 270 29.85 -63.62 7.83
C GLU A 270 29.84 -65.08 8.32
N GLU A 271 28.98 -65.91 7.77
CA GLU A 271 28.87 -67.34 8.10
C GLU A 271 30.12 -68.13 7.67
N LYS A 272 30.63 -67.88 6.45
CA LYS A 272 31.91 -68.49 5.99
C LYS A 272 33.09 -68.04 6.84
N MET A 273 33.18 -66.74 7.16
CA MET A 273 34.27 -66.25 8.02
C MET A 273 34.18 -66.81 9.45
N LYS A 274 32.96 -66.96 9.99
CA LYS A 274 32.72 -67.61 11.29
C LYS A 274 33.19 -69.10 11.26
N GLY A 275 32.98 -69.79 10.15
CA GLY A 275 33.44 -71.18 10.00
C GLY A 275 34.97 -71.28 9.93
N ILE A 276 35.68 -70.32 9.41
CA ILE A 276 37.14 -70.30 9.31
C ILE A 276 37.82 -69.80 10.59
N THR A 277 37.27 -68.78 11.24
CA THR A 277 37.90 -68.12 12.39
C THR A 277 37.46 -68.67 13.75
N GLY A 278 36.36 -69.41 13.77
CA GLY A 278 35.77 -69.97 15.03
C GLY A 278 35.16 -68.87 15.92
N THR A 279 35.13 -67.62 15.50
CA THR A 279 34.64 -66.45 16.25
C THR A 279 33.52 -65.74 15.47
N ARG A 280 32.65 -65.00 16.18
CA ARG A 280 31.57 -64.26 15.56
C ARG A 280 32.13 -63.01 14.87
N VAL A 281 31.99 -62.94 13.56
CA VAL A 281 32.45 -61.83 12.72
C VAL A 281 31.26 -60.98 12.31
N PHE A 282 31.38 -59.65 12.41
CA PHE A 282 30.41 -58.70 11.90
C PHE A 282 31.04 -57.86 10.82
N ILE A 283 30.39 -57.70 9.67
CA ILE A 283 30.84 -56.81 8.61
C ILE A 283 30.10 -55.48 8.76
N HIS A 284 30.87 -54.42 9.10
CA HIS A 284 30.31 -53.07 9.18
C HIS A 284 30.09 -52.54 7.78
N ARG A 285 28.85 -52.03 7.53
CA ARG A 285 28.41 -51.40 6.26
C ARG A 285 28.61 -49.93 6.24
#